data_0a3b1c33c7e2e249d6d4a1eccb466cb1
#
_entry.id   0a3b1c33c7e2e249d6d4a1eccb466cb1
#
_cell.length_a   1.000
_cell.length_b   1.000
_cell.length_c   1.000
_cell.angle_alpha   90.00
_cell.angle_beta   90.00
_cell.angle_gamma   90.00
#
_symmetry.space_group_name_H-M   'P 1'
#
loop_
_entity.id
_entity.type
_entity.pdbx_description
1 polymer ?
#
loop_
_entity_poly.entity_id
_entity_poly.type
_entity_poly.pdbx_seq_one_letter_code
_entity_poly.pdbx_strand_id
1 'polypeptide(L)'
;EADNQKQFDEINDRLAKYSMRATFFSSITNPATRFVNSIVYAAVALFGAIIAIRGNISVGMLSCFLSYANQYTKPFNDISSVVTEFQNALACAARIMEFIEEEPVPADPEGALQPSHLDGKVELQHIRFSYLPDRKLIEDLSVDVKPGMRVAIVGPTGCGKTTLINLLMRFYDVQGGQITIDGTPVQQIGRKALRKNFGMVLQDTWLKCGSIL
;
A
#
# COMPACT_ATOMS: atom_id res chain seq x y z
N GLU A 1 -3.42 -28.78 -6.16
CA GLU A 1 -2.32 -28.29 -7.02
C GLU A 1 -2.84 -27.81 -8.38
N ALA A 2 -3.58 -28.65 -9.12
CA ALA A 2 -4.12 -28.29 -10.44
C ALA A 2 -5.09 -27.09 -10.42
N ASP A 3 -5.84 -26.88 -9.36
CA ASP A 3 -6.78 -25.77 -9.21
C ASP A 3 -6.05 -24.45 -8.93
N ASN A 4 -5.00 -24.49 -8.12
CA ASN A 4 -4.14 -23.33 -7.85
C ASN A 4 -3.36 -22.91 -9.10
N GLN A 5 -2.91 -23.88 -9.91
CA GLN A 5 -2.25 -23.61 -11.18
C GLN A 5 -3.20 -22.89 -12.14
N LYS A 6 -4.45 -23.37 -12.24
CA LYS A 6 -5.47 -22.76 -13.10
C LYS A 6 -5.82 -21.32 -12.67
N GLN A 7 -5.97 -21.09 -11.36
CA GLN A 7 -6.19 -19.74 -10.84
C GLN A 7 -5.00 -18.82 -11.11
N PHE A 8 -3.77 -19.33 -10.94
CA PHE A 8 -2.56 -18.58 -11.26
C PHE A 8 -2.52 -18.18 -12.74
N ASP A 9 -2.78 -19.13 -13.65
CA ASP A 9 -2.77 -18.88 -15.09
C ASP A 9 -3.83 -17.84 -15.47
N GLU A 10 -5.06 -17.92 -14.92
CA GLU A 10 -6.11 -16.92 -15.16
C GLU A 10 -5.72 -15.51 -14.68
N ILE A 11 -5.09 -15.40 -13.50
CA ILE A 11 -4.64 -14.12 -12.97
C ILE A 11 -3.49 -13.57 -13.81
N ASN A 12 -2.55 -14.44 -14.20
CA ASN A 12 -1.39 -14.08 -15.01
C ASN A 12 -1.80 -13.60 -16.41
N ASP A 13 -2.74 -14.27 -17.05
CA ASP A 13 -3.28 -13.86 -18.35
C ASP A 13 -4.01 -12.50 -18.27
N ARG A 14 -4.77 -12.29 -17.22
CA ARG A 14 -5.41 -10.98 -16.97
C ARG A 14 -4.38 -9.89 -16.77
N LEU A 15 -3.36 -10.15 -15.94
CA LEU A 15 -2.27 -9.22 -15.69
C LEU A 15 -1.50 -8.89 -16.98
N ALA A 16 -1.13 -9.89 -17.76
CA ALA A 16 -0.46 -9.73 -19.04
C ALA A 16 -1.28 -8.86 -20.00
N LYS A 17 -2.60 -9.14 -20.12
CA LYS A 17 -3.51 -8.37 -20.97
C LYS A 17 -3.63 -6.90 -20.55
N TYR A 18 -3.78 -6.64 -19.24
CA TYR A 18 -3.85 -5.26 -18.75
C TYR A 18 -2.51 -4.52 -18.85
N SER A 19 -1.41 -5.19 -18.54
CA SER A 19 -0.05 -4.61 -18.70
C SER A 19 0.26 -4.29 -20.15
N MET A 20 -0.08 -5.18 -21.08
CA MET A 20 0.09 -4.93 -22.51
C MET A 20 -0.73 -3.74 -22.98
N ARG A 21 -2.00 -3.63 -22.58
CA ARG A 21 -2.83 -2.48 -22.90
C ARG A 21 -2.29 -1.19 -22.32
N ALA A 22 -1.91 -1.18 -21.04
CA ALA A 22 -1.34 -0.01 -20.39
C ALA A 22 -0.06 0.46 -21.08
N THR A 23 0.85 -0.48 -21.40
CA THR A 23 2.10 -0.19 -22.13
C THR A 23 1.81 0.30 -23.55
N PHE A 24 0.86 -0.31 -24.25
CA PHE A 24 0.48 0.11 -25.60
C PHE A 24 -0.05 1.56 -25.62
N PHE A 25 -1.03 1.88 -24.77
CA PHE A 25 -1.58 3.23 -24.71
C PHE A 25 -0.57 4.27 -24.23
N SER A 26 0.27 3.93 -23.27
CA SER A 26 1.36 4.81 -22.83
C SER A 26 2.40 5.05 -23.93
N SER A 27 2.75 3.99 -24.68
CA SER A 27 3.77 4.08 -25.73
C SER A 27 3.31 4.76 -27.01
N ILE A 28 2.00 4.71 -27.34
CA ILE A 28 1.47 5.27 -28.59
C ILE A 28 1.39 6.80 -28.57
N THR A 29 1.34 7.42 -27.41
CA THR A 29 1.18 8.87 -27.25
C THR A 29 2.32 9.64 -27.92
N ASN A 30 3.57 9.26 -27.66
CA ASN A 30 4.74 9.92 -28.24
C ASN A 30 4.86 9.76 -29.77
N PRO A 31 4.73 8.56 -30.37
CA PRO A 31 4.72 8.40 -31.82
C PRO A 31 3.57 9.13 -32.49
N ALA A 32 2.36 9.10 -31.92
CA ALA A 32 1.19 9.78 -32.47
C ALA A 32 1.41 11.31 -32.51
N THR A 33 1.92 11.88 -31.42
CA THR A 33 2.21 13.31 -31.37
C THR A 33 3.29 13.71 -32.39
N ARG A 34 4.36 12.89 -32.50
CA ARG A 34 5.41 13.14 -33.53
C ARG A 34 4.85 13.07 -34.96
N PHE A 35 3.96 12.12 -35.21
CA PHE A 35 3.32 11.97 -36.50
C PHE A 35 2.48 13.20 -36.88
N VAL A 36 1.63 13.67 -35.95
CA VAL A 36 0.82 14.90 -36.13
C VAL A 36 1.72 16.10 -36.36
N ASN A 37 2.78 16.24 -35.54
CA ASN A 37 3.74 17.34 -35.70
C ASN A 37 4.45 17.30 -37.06
N SER A 38 4.79 16.13 -37.56
CA SER A 38 5.43 15.97 -38.89
C SER A 38 4.49 16.37 -40.01
N ILE A 39 3.17 16.05 -39.89
CA ILE A 39 2.16 16.50 -40.88
C ILE A 39 2.01 18.02 -40.87
N VAL A 40 1.92 18.60 -39.67
CA VAL A 40 1.81 20.07 -39.53
C VAL A 40 3.04 20.76 -40.12
N TYR A 41 4.24 20.26 -39.80
CA TYR A 41 5.48 20.80 -40.33
C TYR A 41 5.56 20.69 -41.86
N ALA A 42 5.21 19.55 -42.43
CA ALA A 42 5.16 19.33 -43.86
C ALA A 42 4.15 20.27 -44.57
N ALA A 43 2.97 20.47 -43.96
CA ALA A 43 1.97 21.38 -44.48
C ALA A 43 2.48 22.83 -44.48
N VAL A 44 3.05 23.31 -43.38
CA VAL A 44 3.65 24.64 -43.26
C VAL A 44 4.78 24.83 -44.30
N ALA A 45 5.64 23.82 -44.47
CA ALA A 45 6.72 23.84 -45.44
C ALA A 45 6.18 23.95 -46.89
N LEU A 46 5.18 23.13 -47.23
CA LEU A 46 4.57 23.10 -48.56
C LEU A 46 3.88 24.43 -48.90
N PHE A 47 2.96 24.88 -48.05
CA PHE A 47 2.24 26.13 -48.27
C PHE A 47 3.18 27.33 -48.22
N GLY A 48 4.12 27.36 -47.30
CA GLY A 48 5.12 28.40 -47.19
C GLY A 48 6.03 28.49 -48.44
N ALA A 49 6.44 27.32 -48.98
CA ALA A 49 7.21 27.26 -50.23
C ALA A 49 6.42 27.81 -51.42
N ILE A 50 5.14 27.48 -51.57
CA ILE A 50 4.27 28.01 -52.65
C ILE A 50 4.14 29.53 -52.54
N ILE A 51 3.99 30.07 -51.33
CA ILE A 51 3.89 31.52 -51.11
C ILE A 51 5.24 32.21 -51.39
N ALA A 52 6.37 31.57 -51.02
CA ALA A 52 7.69 32.08 -51.31
C ALA A 52 7.99 32.14 -52.83
N ILE A 53 7.59 31.09 -53.58
CA ILE A 53 7.74 31.05 -55.04
C ILE A 53 6.94 32.19 -55.72
N ARG A 54 5.78 32.55 -55.16
CA ARG A 54 4.98 33.67 -55.62
C ARG A 54 5.56 35.04 -55.24
N GLY A 55 6.67 35.08 -54.54
CA GLY A 55 7.37 36.31 -54.16
C GLY A 55 6.78 37.06 -52.96
N ASN A 56 5.78 36.50 -52.28
CA ASN A 56 5.10 37.15 -51.18
C ASN A 56 5.90 37.10 -49.84
N ILE A 57 6.81 36.11 -49.70
CA ILE A 57 7.68 35.97 -48.54
C ILE A 57 9.10 35.60 -48.99
N SER A 58 10.10 35.99 -48.21
CA SER A 58 11.48 35.58 -48.45
C SER A 58 11.77 34.16 -47.92
N VAL A 59 12.82 33.52 -48.45
CA VAL A 59 13.29 32.22 -47.96
C VAL A 59 13.67 32.28 -46.47
N GLY A 60 14.27 33.39 -46.02
CA GLY A 60 14.58 33.58 -44.60
C GLY A 60 13.33 33.64 -43.73
N MET A 61 12.27 34.29 -44.20
CA MET A 61 10.98 34.35 -43.51
C MET A 61 10.30 32.98 -43.41
N LEU A 62 10.39 32.16 -44.46
CA LEU A 62 9.93 30.78 -44.43
C LEU A 62 10.71 29.95 -43.41
N SER A 63 12.04 30.12 -43.35
CA SER A 63 12.90 29.41 -42.40
C SER A 63 12.56 29.78 -40.94
N CYS A 64 12.30 31.07 -40.67
CA CYS A 64 11.80 31.49 -39.35
C CYS A 64 10.45 30.87 -39.00
N PHE A 65 9.52 30.81 -39.97
CA PHE A 65 8.20 30.24 -39.76
C PHE A 65 8.26 28.73 -39.44
N LEU A 66 9.13 27.99 -40.13
CA LEU A 66 9.38 26.57 -39.84
C LEU A 66 9.99 26.37 -38.45
N SER A 67 10.88 27.26 -38.03
CA SER A 67 11.44 27.22 -36.67
C SER A 67 10.37 27.47 -35.61
N TYR A 68 9.47 28.43 -35.84
CA TYR A 68 8.34 28.66 -34.93
C TYR A 68 7.36 27.49 -34.90
N ALA A 69 7.03 26.91 -36.04
CA ALA A 69 6.18 25.74 -36.11
C ALA A 69 6.74 24.58 -35.28
N ASN A 70 8.06 24.38 -35.32
CA ASN A 70 8.73 23.35 -34.57
C ASN A 70 8.76 23.65 -33.03
N GLN A 71 8.96 24.92 -32.68
CA GLN A 71 8.92 25.32 -31.25
C GLN A 71 7.51 25.28 -30.66
N TYR A 72 6.49 25.59 -31.48
CA TYR A 72 5.09 25.62 -31.05
C TYR A 72 4.57 24.21 -30.62
N THR A 73 5.16 23.15 -31.15
CA THR A 73 4.74 21.77 -30.82
C THR A 73 5.30 21.26 -29.49
N LYS A 74 6.39 21.83 -28.98
CA LYS A 74 7.01 21.40 -27.71
C LYS A 74 6.08 21.50 -26.52
N PRO A 75 5.38 22.64 -26.27
CA PRO A 75 4.46 22.76 -25.11
C PRO A 75 3.36 21.69 -25.08
N PHE A 76 2.87 21.26 -26.25
CA PHE A 76 1.83 20.21 -26.29
C PHE A 76 2.34 18.85 -25.88
N ASN A 77 3.61 18.54 -26.19
CA ASN A 77 4.25 17.31 -25.71
C ASN A 77 4.44 17.37 -24.18
N ASP A 78 4.85 18.51 -23.65
CA ASP A 78 5.06 18.73 -22.23
C ASP A 78 3.74 18.62 -21.46
N ILE A 79 2.66 19.21 -21.99
CA ILE A 79 1.31 19.09 -21.40
C ILE A 79 0.87 17.61 -21.34
N SER A 80 1.09 16.83 -22.40
CA SER A 80 0.70 15.42 -22.43
C SER A 80 1.43 14.59 -21.36
N SER A 81 2.70 14.86 -21.11
CA SER A 81 3.44 14.17 -20.03
C SER A 81 2.94 14.58 -18.65
N VAL A 82 2.71 15.89 -18.44
CA VAL A 82 2.18 16.41 -17.17
C VAL A 82 0.79 15.84 -16.85
N VAL A 83 -0.08 15.69 -17.85
CA VAL A 83 -1.40 15.06 -17.64
C VAL A 83 -1.26 13.63 -17.15
N THR A 84 -0.33 12.85 -17.70
CA THR A 84 -0.09 11.48 -17.26
C THR A 84 0.46 11.42 -15.83
N GLU A 85 1.41 12.29 -15.49
CA GLU A 85 1.94 12.40 -14.13
C GLU A 85 0.87 12.85 -13.13
N PHE A 86 0.01 13.76 -13.52
CA PHE A 86 -1.11 14.22 -12.69
C PHE A 86 -2.11 13.11 -12.41
N GLN A 87 -2.46 12.30 -13.43
CA GLN A 87 -3.33 11.14 -13.21
C GLN A 87 -2.71 10.12 -12.25
N ASN A 88 -1.41 9.85 -12.36
CA ASN A 88 -0.70 8.98 -11.42
C ASN A 88 -0.70 9.56 -10.01
N ALA A 89 -0.46 10.86 -9.87
CA ALA A 89 -0.49 11.54 -8.58
C ALA A 89 -1.88 11.46 -7.94
N LEU A 90 -2.95 11.65 -8.71
CA LEU A 90 -4.33 11.49 -8.22
C LEU A 90 -4.62 10.07 -7.76
N ALA A 91 -4.16 9.06 -8.49
CA ALA A 91 -4.32 7.64 -8.10
C ALA A 91 -3.57 7.32 -6.79
N CYS A 92 -2.37 7.87 -6.62
CA CYS A 92 -1.62 7.76 -5.36
C CYS A 92 -2.31 8.50 -4.21
N ALA A 93 -2.79 9.71 -4.47
CA ALA A 93 -3.53 10.50 -3.47
C ALA A 93 -4.81 9.78 -3.01
N ALA A 94 -5.56 9.19 -3.93
CA ALA A 94 -6.75 8.42 -3.59
C ALA A 94 -6.43 7.26 -2.63
N ARG A 95 -5.34 6.51 -2.87
CA ARG A 95 -4.90 5.43 -1.97
C ARG A 95 -4.46 5.93 -0.60
N ILE A 96 -3.81 7.09 -0.54
CA ILE A 96 -3.41 7.71 0.72
C ILE A 96 -4.64 8.16 1.50
N MET A 97 -5.62 8.76 0.82
CA MET A 97 -6.88 9.18 1.46
C MET A 97 -7.67 7.98 1.97
N GLU A 98 -7.79 6.90 1.19
CA GLU A 98 -8.40 5.64 1.63
C GLU A 98 -7.76 5.12 2.92
N PHE A 99 -6.43 5.17 3.03
CA PHE A 99 -5.72 4.79 4.25
C PHE A 99 -5.97 5.76 5.42
N ILE A 100 -6.06 7.06 5.16
CA ILE A 100 -6.31 8.08 6.21
C ILE A 100 -7.75 7.99 6.71
N GLU A 101 -8.68 7.64 5.82
CA GLU A 101 -10.11 7.50 6.13
C GLU A 101 -10.45 6.13 6.75
N GLU A 102 -9.47 5.21 6.86
CA GLU A 102 -9.66 3.93 7.54
C GLU A 102 -10.15 4.15 8.96
N GLU A 103 -11.11 3.34 9.37
CA GLU A 103 -11.76 3.48 10.66
C GLU A 103 -10.76 3.30 11.81
N PRO A 104 -10.57 4.28 12.69
CA PRO A 104 -9.59 4.18 13.76
C PRO A 104 -9.96 3.08 14.75
N VAL A 105 -8.96 2.47 15.36
CA VAL A 105 -9.18 1.47 16.42
C VAL A 105 -10.06 2.10 17.52
N PRO A 106 -11.12 1.41 17.97
CA PRO A 106 -12.01 1.92 19.01
C PRO A 106 -11.23 2.42 20.23
N ALA A 107 -11.65 3.54 20.80
CA ALA A 107 -11.02 4.10 21.99
C ALA A 107 -11.07 3.10 23.17
N ASP A 108 -10.12 3.22 24.08
CA ASP A 108 -10.19 2.45 25.31
C ASP A 108 -11.45 2.86 26.13
N PRO A 109 -12.03 1.92 26.91
CA PRO A 109 -13.19 2.23 27.74
C PRO A 109 -12.92 3.41 28.67
N GLU A 110 -13.96 4.21 28.94
CA GLU A 110 -13.88 5.26 29.95
C GLU A 110 -13.53 4.64 31.32
N GLY A 111 -12.49 5.16 31.98
CA GLY A 111 -12.01 4.61 33.25
C GLY A 111 -11.12 3.39 33.10
N ALA A 112 -10.60 3.09 31.91
CA ALA A 112 -9.65 1.99 31.71
C ALA A 112 -8.47 2.06 32.70
N LEU A 113 -8.17 0.93 33.34
CA LEU A 113 -7.09 0.81 34.30
C LEU A 113 -5.73 1.12 33.66
N GLN A 114 -4.88 1.81 34.40
CA GLN A 114 -3.54 2.24 33.96
C GLN A 114 -2.46 1.66 34.89
N PRO A 115 -2.28 0.32 34.97
CA PRO A 115 -1.29 -0.26 35.85
C PRO A 115 0.11 0.19 35.45
N SER A 116 0.90 0.67 36.42
CA SER A 116 2.31 1.04 36.22
C SER A 116 3.21 -0.18 36.17
N HIS A 117 2.78 -1.27 36.82
CA HIS A 117 3.48 -2.56 36.90
C HIS A 117 2.46 -3.69 36.91
N LEU A 118 2.85 -4.80 36.28
CA LEU A 118 2.12 -6.07 36.28
C LEU A 118 3.04 -7.16 36.75
N ASP A 119 2.56 -8.04 37.64
CA ASP A 119 3.31 -9.19 38.18
C ASP A 119 3.50 -10.26 37.10
N GLY A 120 2.60 -10.33 36.13
CA GLY A 120 2.72 -11.16 34.95
C GLY A 120 2.06 -12.53 35.07
N LYS A 121 1.04 -12.70 35.90
CA LYS A 121 0.13 -13.85 35.82
C LYS A 121 -0.78 -13.66 34.62
N VAL A 122 -0.72 -14.59 33.66
CA VAL A 122 -1.54 -14.53 32.43
C VAL A 122 -2.47 -15.74 32.38
N GLU A 123 -3.76 -15.49 32.26
CA GLU A 123 -4.77 -16.55 32.11
C GLU A 123 -5.56 -16.33 30.81
N LEU A 124 -5.62 -17.39 30.03
CA LEU A 124 -6.47 -17.49 28.85
C LEU A 124 -7.58 -18.48 29.16
N GLN A 125 -8.82 -18.06 28.99
CA GLN A 125 -9.97 -18.88 29.29
C GLN A 125 -10.87 -19.00 28.08
N HIS A 126 -10.92 -20.19 27.46
CA HIS A 126 -11.78 -20.52 26.32
C HIS A 126 -11.67 -19.54 25.16
N ILE A 127 -10.44 -19.12 24.82
CA ILE A 127 -10.19 -18.13 23.77
C ILE A 127 -10.60 -18.68 22.42
N ARG A 128 -11.39 -17.87 21.70
CA ARG A 128 -11.76 -18.10 20.31
C ARG A 128 -11.39 -16.87 19.48
N PHE A 129 -10.72 -17.11 18.36
CA PHE A 129 -10.33 -16.04 17.45
C PHE A 129 -10.11 -16.53 16.02
N SER A 130 -10.49 -15.70 15.07
CA SER A 130 -10.26 -15.91 13.66
C SER A 130 -10.16 -14.55 12.95
N TYR A 131 -9.24 -14.43 11.98
CA TYR A 131 -9.14 -13.20 11.17
C TYR A 131 -10.27 -13.09 10.14
N LEU A 132 -10.75 -14.22 9.65
CA LEU A 132 -11.83 -14.31 8.68
C LEU A 132 -12.93 -15.19 9.26
N PRO A 133 -14.23 -14.84 9.09
CA PRO A 133 -15.35 -15.61 9.62
C PRO A 133 -15.35 -17.07 9.20
N ASP A 134 -14.91 -17.35 7.99
CA ASP A 134 -14.96 -18.69 7.37
C ASP A 134 -13.73 -19.55 7.70
N ARG A 135 -12.70 -18.99 8.35
CA ARG A 135 -11.46 -19.71 8.64
C ARG A 135 -11.13 -19.69 10.11
N LYS A 136 -11.53 -20.76 10.82
CA LYS A 136 -11.21 -20.95 12.22
C LYS A 136 -9.70 -21.05 12.44
N LEU A 137 -9.17 -20.34 13.43
CA LEU A 137 -7.75 -20.33 13.77
C LEU A 137 -7.49 -20.79 15.20
N ILE A 138 -8.18 -20.20 16.17
CA ILE A 138 -8.14 -20.61 17.57
C ILE A 138 -9.60 -20.90 17.96
N GLU A 139 -9.91 -22.16 18.28
CA GLU A 139 -11.30 -22.59 18.53
C GLU A 139 -11.63 -22.64 20.03
N ASP A 140 -10.69 -23.11 20.84
CA ASP A 140 -10.81 -23.18 22.29
C ASP A 140 -9.42 -23.33 22.92
N LEU A 141 -8.87 -22.25 23.43
CA LEU A 141 -7.56 -22.26 24.07
C LEU A 141 -7.67 -21.77 25.50
N SER A 142 -7.26 -22.61 26.44
CA SER A 142 -7.17 -22.26 27.86
C SER A 142 -5.76 -22.56 28.37
N VAL A 143 -5.13 -21.54 28.96
CA VAL A 143 -3.76 -21.62 29.49
C VAL A 143 -3.66 -20.78 30.76
N ASP A 144 -2.99 -21.27 31.78
CA ASP A 144 -2.63 -20.54 33.00
C ASP A 144 -1.09 -20.44 33.11
N VAL A 145 -0.59 -19.22 33.12
CA VAL A 145 0.84 -18.90 33.19
C VAL A 145 1.09 -18.10 34.46
N LYS A 146 1.90 -18.66 35.36
CA LYS A 146 2.28 -18.01 36.63
C LYS A 146 3.39 -16.98 36.39
N PRO A 147 3.51 -15.98 37.25
CA PRO A 147 4.63 -15.03 37.22
C PRO A 147 5.99 -15.72 37.14
N GLY A 148 6.89 -15.23 36.30
CA GLY A 148 8.23 -15.77 36.11
C GLY A 148 8.33 -17.08 35.32
N MET A 149 7.21 -17.68 34.88
CA MET A 149 7.25 -18.85 34.01
C MET A 149 7.79 -18.54 32.63
N ARG A 150 8.53 -19.49 32.05
CA ARG A 150 8.88 -19.53 30.64
C ARG A 150 7.97 -20.49 29.91
N VAL A 151 7.29 -20.01 28.91
CA VAL A 151 6.34 -20.79 28.10
C VAL A 151 6.83 -20.85 26.67
N ALA A 152 6.89 -22.04 26.08
CA ALA A 152 7.17 -22.26 24.68
C ALA A 152 5.87 -22.53 23.92
N ILE A 153 5.58 -21.75 22.89
CA ILE A 153 4.45 -21.97 21.99
C ILE A 153 4.98 -22.66 20.74
N VAL A 154 4.64 -23.93 20.58
CA VAL A 154 5.11 -24.77 19.47
C VAL A 154 3.96 -25.19 18.57
N GLY A 155 4.24 -25.36 17.29
CA GLY A 155 3.25 -25.82 16.31
C GLY A 155 3.69 -25.50 14.86
N PRO A 156 3.01 -26.08 13.88
CA PRO A 156 3.32 -25.85 12.46
C PRO A 156 3.11 -24.37 12.06
N THR A 157 3.64 -24.00 10.90
CA THR A 157 3.42 -22.65 10.34
C THR A 157 1.93 -22.41 10.11
N GLY A 158 1.44 -21.25 10.51
CA GLY A 158 0.02 -20.87 10.34
C GLY A 158 -0.93 -21.35 11.45
N CYS A 159 -0.45 -22.05 12.51
CA CYS A 159 -1.31 -22.51 13.61
C CYS A 159 -1.70 -21.42 14.64
N GLY A 160 -1.34 -20.16 14.42
CA GLY A 160 -1.77 -19.05 15.29
C GLY A 160 -0.78 -18.63 16.38
N LYS A 161 0.50 -19.05 16.35
CA LYS A 161 1.50 -18.65 17.38
C LYS A 161 1.65 -17.14 17.51
N THR A 162 1.87 -16.45 16.41
CA THR A 162 1.97 -14.98 16.37
C THR A 162 0.64 -14.32 16.71
N THR A 163 -0.47 -14.93 16.29
CA THR A 163 -1.82 -14.44 16.63
C THR A 163 -2.04 -14.42 18.13
N LEU A 164 -1.61 -15.45 18.85
CA LEU A 164 -1.74 -15.48 20.29
C LEU A 164 -0.99 -14.34 20.98
N ILE A 165 0.22 -14.02 20.52
CA ILE A 165 0.99 -12.86 21.01
C ILE A 165 0.25 -11.56 20.70
N ASN A 166 -0.32 -11.43 19.51
CA ASN A 166 -1.09 -10.26 19.13
C ASN A 166 -2.36 -10.08 19.98
N LEU A 167 -3.02 -11.17 20.37
CA LEU A 167 -4.17 -11.13 21.29
C LEU A 167 -3.76 -10.73 22.71
N LEU A 168 -2.62 -11.22 23.22
CA LEU A 168 -2.08 -10.82 24.51
C LEU A 168 -1.77 -9.34 24.59
N MET A 169 -1.21 -8.78 23.52
CA MET A 169 -0.91 -7.33 23.41
C MET A 169 -2.12 -6.50 23.01
N ARG A 170 -3.28 -7.13 22.83
CA ARG A 170 -4.53 -6.50 22.42
C ARG A 170 -4.38 -5.69 21.14
N PHE A 171 -3.72 -6.26 20.11
CA PHE A 171 -3.81 -5.76 18.73
C PHE A 171 -5.15 -6.14 18.11
N TYR A 172 -5.74 -7.25 18.58
CA TYR A 172 -7.09 -7.69 18.27
C TYR A 172 -7.80 -8.08 19.56
N ASP A 173 -9.09 -7.83 19.64
CA ASP A 173 -9.92 -8.32 20.73
C ASP A 173 -10.39 -9.76 20.40
N VAL A 174 -10.51 -10.60 21.43
CA VAL A 174 -10.97 -11.98 21.29
C VAL A 174 -12.46 -12.04 20.92
N GLN A 175 -12.85 -12.99 20.08
CA GLN A 175 -14.24 -13.20 19.67
C GLN A 175 -15.02 -14.06 20.67
N GLY A 176 -14.33 -14.76 21.54
CA GLY A 176 -14.91 -15.53 22.63
C GLY A 176 -13.88 -15.86 23.69
N GLY A 177 -14.34 -16.11 24.90
CA GLY A 177 -13.47 -16.30 26.04
C GLY A 177 -12.92 -15.00 26.61
N GLN A 178 -11.90 -15.10 27.46
CA GLN A 178 -11.32 -13.95 28.15
C GLN A 178 -9.83 -14.13 28.37
N ILE A 179 -9.09 -13.04 28.22
CA ILE A 179 -7.67 -12.96 28.61
C ILE A 179 -7.59 -12.04 29.82
N THR A 180 -6.95 -12.53 30.89
CA THR A 180 -6.69 -11.72 32.08
C THR A 180 -5.19 -11.65 32.38
N ILE A 181 -4.76 -10.51 32.91
CA ILE A 181 -3.42 -10.31 33.43
C ILE A 181 -3.56 -9.84 34.88
N ASP A 182 -2.93 -10.60 35.78
CA ASP A 182 -3.06 -10.40 37.23
C ASP A 182 -4.53 -10.34 37.70
N GLY A 183 -5.40 -11.18 37.11
CA GLY A 183 -6.83 -11.25 37.38
C GLY A 183 -7.67 -10.13 36.71
N THR A 184 -7.04 -9.19 36.01
CA THR A 184 -7.74 -8.10 35.34
C THR A 184 -7.91 -8.41 33.85
N PRO A 185 -9.16 -8.34 33.30
CA PRO A 185 -9.38 -8.50 31.87
C PRO A 185 -8.60 -7.48 31.04
N VAL A 186 -7.94 -7.93 29.99
CA VAL A 186 -7.14 -7.04 29.12
C VAL A 186 -7.98 -5.93 28.48
N GLN A 187 -9.29 -6.13 28.28
CA GLN A 187 -10.21 -5.12 27.77
C GLN A 187 -10.42 -3.95 28.73
N GLN A 188 -10.23 -4.18 30.03
CA GLN A 188 -10.37 -3.14 31.07
C GLN A 188 -9.05 -2.38 31.30
N ILE A 189 -7.95 -2.84 30.75
CA ILE A 189 -6.64 -2.19 30.83
C ILE A 189 -6.48 -1.30 29.59
N GLY A 190 -6.04 -0.05 29.77
CA GLY A 190 -5.73 0.84 28.66
C GLY A 190 -4.63 0.26 27.80
N ARG A 191 -4.82 0.23 26.47
CA ARG A 191 -3.88 -0.41 25.53
C ARG A 191 -2.45 0.10 25.68
N LYS A 192 -2.27 1.40 25.94
CA LYS A 192 -0.96 2.00 26.15
C LYS A 192 -0.26 1.47 27.41
N ALA A 193 -1.00 1.37 28.52
CA ALA A 193 -0.49 0.83 29.79
C ALA A 193 -0.21 -0.68 29.68
N LEU A 194 -1.11 -1.42 29.04
CA LEU A 194 -0.91 -2.84 28.77
C LEU A 194 0.39 -3.08 28.02
N ARG A 195 0.54 -2.46 26.85
CA ARG A 195 1.70 -2.65 25.95
C ARG A 195 3.01 -2.17 26.55
N LYS A 196 3.00 -1.19 27.45
CA LYS A 196 4.18 -0.70 28.15
C LYS A 196 4.81 -1.79 29.05
N ASN A 197 4.02 -2.73 29.52
CA ASN A 197 4.46 -3.84 30.37
C ASN A 197 4.95 -5.06 29.56
N PHE A 198 4.92 -5.02 28.22
CA PHE A 198 5.42 -6.06 27.34
C PHE A 198 6.69 -5.61 26.62
N GLY A 199 7.69 -6.49 26.59
CA GLY A 199 8.84 -6.40 25.69
C GLY A 199 8.63 -7.34 24.51
N MET A 200 8.44 -6.82 23.30
CA MET A 200 8.25 -7.63 22.09
C MET A 200 9.54 -7.70 21.28
N VAL A 201 10.00 -8.91 20.97
CA VAL A 201 11.08 -9.15 20.03
C VAL A 201 10.47 -9.71 18.74
N LEU A 202 10.62 -8.96 17.66
CA LEU A 202 10.12 -9.36 16.33
C LEU A 202 11.04 -10.39 15.68
N GLN A 203 10.51 -11.15 14.74
CA GLN A 203 11.28 -12.12 13.97
C GLN A 203 12.38 -11.45 13.13
N ASP A 204 12.07 -10.29 12.54
CA ASP A 204 13.03 -9.44 11.82
C ASP A 204 13.48 -8.30 12.73
N THR A 205 14.47 -8.57 13.58
CA THR A 205 15.05 -7.55 14.46
C THR A 205 16.14 -6.76 13.74
N TRP A 206 16.03 -5.44 13.78
CA TRP A 206 17.07 -4.55 13.30
C TRP A 206 18.05 -4.24 14.43
N LEU A 207 19.31 -4.64 14.24
CA LEU A 207 20.38 -4.28 15.15
C LEU A 207 21.06 -3.00 14.66
N LYS A 208 21.03 -1.95 15.47
CA LYS A 208 21.73 -0.71 15.20
C LYS A 208 23.04 -0.70 15.98
N CYS A 209 24.16 -0.61 15.28
CA CYS A 209 25.46 -0.44 15.92
C CYS A 209 25.62 1.02 16.38
N GLY A 210 26.00 1.22 17.65
CA GLY A 210 26.24 2.55 18.25
C GLY A 210 26.30 2.48 19.76
N SER A 211 26.78 3.54 20.40
CA SER A 211 26.69 3.69 21.86
C SER A 211 25.28 4.08 22.28
N ILE A 212 24.80 3.51 23.38
CA ILE A 212 23.58 3.94 24.06
C ILE A 212 24.01 5.10 24.99
N LEU A 213 23.65 6.31 24.59
CA LEU A 213 23.83 7.53 25.43
C LEU A 213 22.50 7.88 26.07
#